data_fff72d5ed767139e63827782984d5105
#
_entry.id   fff72d5ed767139e63827782984d5105
#
_cell.length_a   1.000
_cell.length_b   1.000
_cell.length_c   1.000
_cell.angle_alpha   90.00
_cell.angle_beta   90.00
_cell.angle_gamma   90.00
#
_symmetry.space_group_name_H-M   'P 1'
#
loop_
_entity.id
_entity.type
_entity.pdbx_description
1 polymer ?
#
loop_
_entity_poly.entity_id
_entity_poly.type
_entity_poly.pdbx_seq_one_letter_code
_entity_poly.pdbx_strand_id
1 'polypeptide(L)'
;MDQAAKALSRVDHDHYPDALLRRVLASVRTIAMVGASPDWNRPSSFAMTYLQIKGYRVIPVNARAAGQLINGERCYATLADIPREETGPIDMVDIFRNSAAAGPIVDQAIAIGAKVVWMQLGVRNDEAAARAEAAGLTVIMNRCPKIEWGRLHGELSWGGFNSRIISSKRRRLVER
;
A
#
# COMPACT_ATOMS: atom_id res chain seq x y z
N MET A 1 24.86 -27.91 12.45
CA MET A 1 24.45 -27.48 11.13
C MET A 1 23.01 -27.03 11.23
N ASP A 2 22.53 -25.89 11.07
CA ASP A 2 22.97 -24.57 10.70
C ASP A 2 21.94 -23.56 11.26
N GLN A 3 22.19 -23.01 12.46
CA GLN A 3 21.35 -21.94 13.03
C GLN A 3 21.68 -20.59 12.38
N ALA A 4 22.70 -20.53 11.54
CA ALA A 4 23.16 -19.31 10.88
C ALA A 4 22.31 -18.94 9.62
N ALA A 5 21.57 -19.88 9.04
CA ALA A 5 20.72 -19.62 7.86
C ALA A 5 19.35 -19.00 8.21
N LYS A 6 19.00 -18.87 9.48
CA LYS A 6 17.68 -18.38 9.94
C LYS A 6 17.67 -16.91 10.37
N ALA A 7 18.77 -16.22 10.19
CA ALA A 7 18.87 -14.77 10.34
C ALA A 7 18.73 -14.08 8.98
N LEU A 8 17.76 -14.44 8.18
CA LEU A 8 17.19 -13.50 7.20
C LEU A 8 16.70 -12.32 8.03
N SER A 9 17.39 -11.18 7.93
CA SER A 9 17.10 -9.98 8.67
C SER A 9 15.63 -9.67 8.58
N ARG A 10 14.90 -9.91 9.66
CA ARG A 10 13.48 -9.59 9.76
C ARG A 10 13.35 -8.12 9.42
N VAL A 11 12.56 -7.80 8.41
CA VAL A 11 12.36 -6.41 7.99
C VAL A 11 11.87 -5.63 9.21
N ASP A 12 12.54 -4.51 9.51
CA ASP A 12 12.06 -3.60 10.56
C ASP A 12 10.86 -2.82 10.02
N HIS A 13 9.67 -3.24 10.42
CA HIS A 13 8.42 -2.62 10.00
C HIS A 13 8.11 -1.30 10.71
N ASP A 14 8.92 -0.89 11.66
CA ASP A 14 8.80 0.42 12.31
C ASP A 14 9.59 1.49 11.53
N HIS A 15 10.68 1.07 10.83
CA HIS A 15 11.54 1.97 10.07
C HIS A 15 11.86 1.44 8.68
N TYR A 16 11.41 2.16 7.66
CA TYR A 16 11.72 1.85 6.27
C TYR A 16 12.74 2.84 5.70
N PRO A 17 13.87 2.37 5.16
CA PRO A 17 14.81 3.25 4.46
C PRO A 17 14.14 3.91 3.25
N ASP A 18 14.40 5.19 3.03
CA ASP A 18 13.87 5.94 1.87
C ASP A 18 14.21 5.25 0.54
N ALA A 19 15.39 4.63 0.45
CA ALA A 19 15.82 3.89 -0.74
C ALA A 19 14.91 2.68 -1.03
N LEU A 20 14.43 1.97 0.01
CA LEU A 20 13.48 0.87 -0.16
C LEU A 20 12.15 1.39 -0.70
N LEU A 21 11.59 2.42 -0.07
CA LEU A 21 10.31 2.99 -0.47
C LEU A 21 10.35 3.56 -1.90
N ARG A 22 11.44 4.27 -2.28
CA ARG A 22 11.66 4.75 -3.65
C ARG A 22 11.70 3.60 -4.65
N ARG A 23 12.45 2.53 -4.34
CA ARG A 23 12.56 1.35 -5.21
C ARG A 23 11.21 0.68 -5.40
N VAL A 24 10.45 0.48 -4.33
CA VAL A 24 9.10 -0.11 -4.38
C VAL A 24 8.20 0.75 -5.26
N LEU A 25 8.07 2.04 -4.98
CA LEU A 25 7.20 2.94 -5.73
C LEU A 25 7.63 3.07 -7.20
N ALA A 26 8.92 3.00 -7.51
CA ALA A 26 9.42 3.05 -8.88
C ALA A 26 9.17 1.74 -9.66
N SER A 27 9.11 0.59 -8.99
CA SER A 27 8.94 -0.73 -9.62
C SER A 27 7.49 -1.09 -9.90
N VAL A 28 6.55 -0.49 -9.18
CA VAL A 28 5.11 -0.76 -9.29
C VAL A 28 4.50 -0.02 -10.49
N ARG A 29 3.57 -0.67 -11.19
CA ARG A 29 2.77 -0.07 -12.26
C ARG A 29 1.28 -0.23 -12.00
N THR A 30 0.86 -1.43 -11.62
CA THR A 30 -0.54 -1.76 -11.37
C THR A 30 -0.76 -2.06 -9.88
N ILE A 31 -1.69 -1.35 -9.29
CA ILE A 31 -2.05 -1.42 -7.88
C ILE A 31 -3.49 -1.94 -7.76
N ALA A 32 -3.72 -3.01 -7.01
CA ALA A 32 -5.05 -3.39 -6.57
C ALA A 32 -5.33 -2.77 -5.19
N MET A 33 -6.29 -1.86 -5.12
CA MET A 33 -6.64 -1.14 -3.89
C MET A 33 -7.83 -1.81 -3.21
N VAL A 34 -7.57 -2.58 -2.15
CA VAL A 34 -8.61 -3.32 -1.40
C VAL A 34 -9.23 -2.45 -0.32
N GLY A 35 -10.54 -2.30 -0.38
CA GLY A 35 -11.30 -1.37 0.47
C GLY A 35 -11.48 0.00 -0.18
N ALA A 36 -11.28 0.09 -1.50
CA ALA A 36 -11.59 1.30 -2.25
C ALA A 36 -13.07 1.68 -2.09
N SER A 37 -13.34 2.96 -1.91
CA SER A 37 -14.69 3.49 -1.73
C SER A 37 -15.10 4.37 -2.91
N PRO A 38 -16.35 4.26 -3.38
CA PRO A 38 -16.90 5.20 -4.35
C PRO A 38 -17.17 6.59 -3.74
N ASP A 39 -17.18 6.68 -2.41
CA ASP A 39 -17.35 7.96 -1.69
C ASP A 39 -16.06 8.77 -1.76
N TRP A 40 -16.13 9.91 -2.43
CA TRP A 40 -15.02 10.83 -2.64
C TRP A 40 -14.41 11.38 -1.33
N ASN A 41 -15.15 11.41 -0.22
CA ASN A 41 -14.66 11.84 1.09
C ASN A 41 -13.82 10.79 1.82
N ARG A 42 -13.69 9.60 1.28
CA ARG A 42 -12.92 8.53 1.92
C ARG A 42 -11.43 8.63 1.60
N PRO A 43 -10.56 8.29 2.56
CA PRO A 43 -9.10 8.29 2.35
C PRO A 43 -8.65 7.48 1.13
N SER A 44 -9.31 6.36 0.85
CA SER A 44 -9.01 5.52 -0.32
C SER A 44 -9.27 6.26 -1.64
N SER A 45 -10.31 7.10 -1.72
CA SER A 45 -10.59 7.88 -2.92
C SER A 45 -9.51 8.92 -3.19
N PHE A 46 -9.05 9.64 -2.17
CA PHE A 46 -7.93 10.59 -2.31
C PHE A 46 -6.62 9.91 -2.71
N ALA A 47 -6.33 8.77 -2.09
CA ALA A 47 -5.12 8.02 -2.42
C ALA A 47 -5.17 7.48 -3.84
N MET A 48 -6.31 6.92 -4.26
CA MET A 48 -6.52 6.41 -5.61
C MET A 48 -6.32 7.50 -6.67
N THR A 49 -7.01 8.63 -6.52
CA THR A 49 -6.90 9.76 -7.46
C THR A 49 -5.46 10.25 -7.56
N TYR A 50 -4.79 10.43 -6.43
CA TYR A 50 -3.40 10.88 -6.41
C TYR A 50 -2.46 9.91 -7.11
N LEU A 51 -2.56 8.62 -6.82
CA LEU A 51 -1.71 7.60 -7.44
C LEU A 51 -1.98 7.49 -8.95
N GLN A 52 -3.23 7.63 -9.39
CA GLN A 52 -3.56 7.68 -10.83
C GLN A 52 -2.92 8.89 -11.52
N ILE A 53 -2.95 10.08 -10.89
CA ILE A 53 -2.25 11.28 -11.40
C ILE A 53 -0.74 11.05 -11.50
N LYS A 54 -0.16 10.21 -10.63
CA LYS A 54 1.26 9.84 -10.68
C LYS A 54 1.58 8.75 -11.69
N GLY A 55 0.60 8.30 -12.46
CA GLY A 55 0.78 7.35 -13.56
C GLY A 55 0.63 5.88 -13.18
N TYR A 56 0.16 5.57 -11.98
CA TYR A 56 -0.18 4.20 -11.60
C TYR A 56 -1.56 3.82 -12.16
N ARG A 57 -1.73 2.61 -12.63
CA ARG A 57 -3.05 2.02 -12.79
C ARG A 57 -3.52 1.53 -11.44
N VAL A 58 -4.66 2.03 -10.96
CA VAL A 58 -5.20 1.66 -9.64
C VAL A 58 -6.56 1.01 -9.82
N ILE A 59 -6.62 -0.30 -9.59
CA ILE A 59 -7.82 -1.12 -9.75
C ILE A 59 -8.53 -1.23 -8.39
N PRO A 60 -9.76 -0.71 -8.26
CA PRO A 60 -10.48 -0.78 -7.00
C PRO A 60 -11.03 -2.18 -6.73
N VAL A 61 -10.93 -2.62 -5.46
CA VAL A 61 -11.46 -3.90 -4.98
C VAL A 61 -12.32 -3.65 -3.75
N ASN A 62 -13.62 -3.92 -3.85
CA ASN A 62 -14.57 -3.80 -2.76
C ASN A 62 -15.85 -4.57 -3.09
N ALA A 63 -16.17 -5.61 -2.33
CA ALA A 63 -17.33 -6.44 -2.56
C ALA A 63 -18.67 -5.66 -2.59
N ARG A 64 -18.77 -4.58 -1.78
CA ARG A 64 -19.98 -3.74 -1.73
C ARG A 64 -20.15 -2.81 -2.92
N ALA A 65 -19.10 -2.55 -3.66
CA ALA A 65 -19.07 -1.66 -4.81
C ALA A 65 -18.74 -2.41 -6.11
N ALA A 66 -18.74 -3.73 -6.08
CA ALA A 66 -18.40 -4.55 -7.24
C ALA A 66 -19.28 -4.22 -8.45
N GLY A 67 -18.65 -4.08 -9.60
CA GLY A 67 -19.30 -3.69 -10.87
C GLY A 67 -19.44 -2.18 -11.08
N GLN A 68 -19.31 -1.35 -10.04
CA GLN A 68 -19.31 0.11 -10.18
C GLN A 68 -18.00 0.62 -10.78
N LEU A 69 -18.04 1.80 -11.37
CA LEU A 69 -16.84 2.55 -11.74
C LEU A 69 -16.40 3.44 -10.57
N ILE A 70 -15.15 3.34 -10.18
CA ILE A 70 -14.52 4.22 -9.19
C ILE A 70 -13.33 4.87 -9.87
N ASN A 71 -13.34 6.19 -10.03
CA ASN A 71 -12.31 6.96 -10.72
C ASN A 71 -11.94 6.38 -12.10
N GLY A 72 -12.95 5.96 -12.87
CA GLY A 72 -12.78 5.43 -14.21
C GLY A 72 -12.38 3.95 -14.31
N GLU A 73 -12.08 3.28 -13.21
CA GLU A 73 -11.76 1.85 -13.18
C GLU A 73 -12.92 1.02 -12.62
N ARG A 74 -13.15 -0.15 -13.20
CA ARG A 74 -14.16 -1.09 -12.71
C ARG A 74 -13.75 -1.65 -11.35
N CYS A 75 -14.68 -1.64 -10.40
CA CYS A 75 -14.49 -2.24 -9.09
C CYS A 75 -14.79 -3.74 -9.11
N TYR A 76 -13.90 -4.54 -8.55
CA TYR A 76 -14.05 -5.99 -8.41
C TYR A 76 -14.39 -6.38 -6.98
N ALA A 77 -15.04 -7.53 -6.78
CA ALA A 77 -15.41 -7.97 -5.45
C ALA A 77 -14.20 -8.47 -4.64
N THR A 78 -13.31 -9.22 -5.30
CA THR A 78 -12.08 -9.80 -4.71
C THR A 78 -10.89 -9.60 -5.62
N LEU A 79 -9.70 -9.85 -5.12
CA LEU A 79 -8.47 -9.81 -5.92
C LEU A 79 -8.46 -10.88 -7.03
N ALA A 80 -9.11 -12.03 -6.80
CA ALA A 80 -9.19 -13.12 -7.76
C ALA A 80 -10.09 -12.79 -8.97
N ASP A 81 -11.05 -11.87 -8.80
CA ASP A 81 -11.98 -11.48 -9.86
C ASP A 81 -11.37 -10.50 -10.87
N ILE A 82 -10.17 -10.00 -10.61
CA ILE A 82 -9.49 -9.08 -11.54
C ILE A 82 -9.04 -9.87 -12.78
N PRO A 83 -9.51 -9.51 -14.01
CA PRO A 83 -9.14 -10.22 -15.24
C PRO A 83 -7.70 -9.86 -15.66
N ARG A 84 -6.75 -10.67 -15.23
CA ARG A 84 -5.31 -10.41 -15.44
C ARG A 84 -4.88 -10.46 -16.90
N GLU A 85 -5.66 -11.10 -17.75
CA GLU A 85 -5.47 -11.08 -19.21
C GLU A 85 -5.67 -9.66 -19.79
N GLU A 86 -6.54 -8.86 -19.17
CA GLU A 86 -6.84 -7.49 -19.61
C GLU A 86 -6.05 -6.44 -18.82
N THR A 87 -5.82 -6.70 -17.53
CA THR A 87 -5.19 -5.73 -16.62
C THR A 87 -3.68 -5.88 -16.54
N GLY A 88 -3.16 -7.03 -16.92
CA GLY A 88 -1.79 -7.43 -16.64
C GLY A 88 -1.57 -7.87 -15.19
N PRO A 89 -0.33 -8.15 -14.81
CA PRO A 89 0.00 -8.56 -13.45
C PRO A 89 -0.27 -7.44 -12.45
N ILE A 90 -0.72 -7.82 -11.26
CA ILE A 90 -0.85 -6.89 -10.13
C ILE A 90 0.50 -6.81 -9.44
N ASP A 91 1.13 -5.64 -9.46
CA ASP A 91 2.43 -5.45 -8.81
C ASP A 91 2.28 -5.23 -7.31
N MET A 92 1.28 -4.46 -6.87
CA MET A 92 1.07 -4.10 -5.48
C MET A 92 -0.40 -4.28 -5.06
N VAL A 93 -0.60 -4.81 -3.87
CA VAL A 93 -1.90 -4.81 -3.18
C VAL A 93 -1.84 -3.77 -2.06
N ASP A 94 -2.64 -2.70 -2.19
CA ASP A 94 -2.76 -1.60 -1.21
C ASP A 94 -4.02 -1.80 -0.36
N ILE A 95 -3.86 -1.96 0.96
CA ILE A 95 -4.90 -2.43 1.87
C ILE A 95 -5.49 -1.29 2.70
N PHE A 96 -6.70 -0.86 2.33
CA PHE A 96 -7.55 0.11 3.05
C PHE A 96 -8.58 -0.61 3.93
N ARG A 97 -8.14 -1.59 4.71
CA ARG A 97 -8.99 -2.32 5.66
C ARG A 97 -8.33 -2.27 7.03
N ASN A 98 -9.05 -2.67 8.09
CA ASN A 98 -8.46 -2.78 9.43
C ASN A 98 -7.45 -3.94 9.51
N SER A 99 -6.61 -3.92 10.55
CA SER A 99 -5.54 -4.90 10.75
C SER A 99 -6.05 -6.35 10.84
N ALA A 100 -7.22 -6.58 11.43
CA ALA A 100 -7.81 -7.91 11.53
C ALA A 100 -8.21 -8.48 10.15
N ALA A 101 -8.70 -7.63 9.25
CA ALA A 101 -9.07 -8.01 7.89
C ALA A 101 -7.86 -8.13 6.94
N ALA A 102 -6.70 -7.65 7.32
CA ALA A 102 -5.53 -7.65 6.45
C ALA A 102 -5.00 -9.06 6.15
N GLY A 103 -5.07 -9.97 7.11
CA GLY A 103 -4.54 -11.34 6.96
C GLY A 103 -5.06 -12.07 5.73
N PRO A 104 -6.36 -12.29 5.59
CA PRO A 104 -6.94 -12.94 4.40
C PRO A 104 -6.64 -12.21 3.08
N ILE A 105 -6.53 -10.88 3.10
CA ILE A 105 -6.17 -10.09 1.91
C ILE A 105 -4.73 -10.35 1.49
N VAL A 106 -3.82 -10.45 2.46
CA VAL A 106 -2.42 -10.81 2.20
C VAL A 106 -2.32 -12.20 1.60
N ASP A 107 -3.08 -13.16 2.10
CA ASP A 107 -3.09 -14.51 1.55
C ASP A 107 -3.61 -14.53 0.08
N GLN A 108 -4.61 -13.70 -0.24
CA GLN A 108 -5.04 -13.48 -1.62
C GLN A 108 -3.95 -12.79 -2.47
N ALA A 109 -3.21 -11.82 -1.93
CA ALA A 109 -2.12 -11.16 -2.63
C ALA A 109 -0.99 -12.14 -2.99
N ILE A 110 -0.66 -13.05 -2.09
CA ILE A 110 0.28 -14.15 -2.35
C ILE A 110 -0.25 -15.05 -3.47
N ALA A 111 -1.52 -15.46 -3.39
CA ALA A 111 -2.14 -16.37 -4.36
C ALA A 111 -2.17 -15.80 -5.78
N ILE A 112 -2.36 -14.48 -5.94
CA ILE A 112 -2.33 -13.83 -7.27
C ILE A 112 -0.92 -13.50 -7.76
N GLY A 113 0.12 -13.76 -6.98
CA GLY A 113 1.50 -13.49 -7.36
C GLY A 113 1.87 -12.00 -7.34
N ALA A 114 1.27 -11.20 -6.47
CA ALA A 114 1.67 -9.81 -6.26
C ALA A 114 3.13 -9.75 -5.79
N LYS A 115 3.80 -8.62 -6.06
CA LYS A 115 5.19 -8.40 -5.64
C LYS A 115 5.28 -7.65 -4.31
N VAL A 116 4.28 -6.82 -4.05
CA VAL A 116 4.25 -5.92 -2.89
C VAL A 116 2.90 -6.00 -2.20
N VAL A 117 2.92 -6.05 -0.88
CA VAL A 117 1.77 -5.78 -0.02
C VAL A 117 2.04 -4.47 0.71
N TRP A 118 1.08 -3.56 0.63
CA TRP A 118 1.15 -2.27 1.31
C TRP A 118 -0.06 -2.09 2.23
N MET A 119 0.17 -2.04 3.53
CA MET A 119 -0.86 -1.81 4.54
C MET A 119 -0.85 -0.33 4.92
N GLN A 120 -2.01 0.30 4.82
CA GLN A 120 -2.20 1.73 5.05
C GLN A 120 -1.90 2.17 6.49
N LEU A 121 -1.91 3.48 6.73
CA LEU A 121 -1.73 4.07 8.06
C LEU A 121 -2.70 3.43 9.07
N GLY A 122 -2.14 2.98 10.21
CA GLY A 122 -2.89 2.29 11.25
C GLY A 122 -3.20 0.82 10.95
N VAL A 123 -2.78 0.29 9.80
CA VAL A 123 -2.95 -1.12 9.46
C VAL A 123 -1.63 -1.86 9.65
N ARG A 124 -1.63 -2.85 10.53
CA ARG A 124 -0.49 -3.71 10.81
C ARG A 124 -0.93 -5.13 11.11
N ASN A 125 -0.28 -6.11 10.51
CA ASN A 125 -0.48 -7.52 10.79
C ASN A 125 0.84 -8.26 10.59
N ASP A 126 1.59 -8.45 11.67
CA ASP A 126 2.95 -9.02 11.62
C ASP A 126 2.95 -10.48 11.18
N GLU A 127 1.92 -11.26 11.52
CA GLU A 127 1.80 -12.65 11.09
C GLU A 127 1.56 -12.75 9.57
N ALA A 128 0.70 -11.91 9.04
CA ALA A 128 0.44 -11.85 7.61
C ALA A 128 1.67 -11.34 6.85
N ALA A 129 2.37 -10.34 7.39
CA ALA A 129 3.62 -9.84 6.83
C ALA A 129 4.67 -10.95 6.72
N ALA A 130 4.86 -11.73 7.78
CA ALA A 130 5.80 -12.84 7.78
C ALA A 130 5.47 -13.90 6.71
N ARG A 131 4.17 -14.19 6.49
CA ARG A 131 3.74 -15.12 5.41
C ARG A 131 4.04 -14.56 4.03
N ALA A 132 3.75 -13.28 3.81
CA ALA A 132 4.03 -12.62 2.53
C ALA A 132 5.53 -12.56 2.23
N GLU A 133 6.35 -12.23 3.22
CA GLU A 133 7.82 -12.21 3.08
C GLU A 133 8.39 -13.59 2.82
N ALA A 134 7.88 -14.61 3.51
CA ALA A 134 8.26 -16.00 3.25
C ALA A 134 7.90 -16.47 1.82
N ALA A 135 6.85 -15.88 1.23
CA ALA A 135 6.47 -16.09 -0.15
C ALA A 135 7.22 -15.17 -1.15
N GLY A 136 8.16 -14.34 -0.67
CA GLY A 136 9.00 -13.49 -1.50
C GLY A 136 8.43 -12.10 -1.82
N LEU A 137 7.33 -11.71 -1.19
CA LEU A 137 6.76 -10.39 -1.36
C LEU A 137 7.49 -9.35 -0.50
N THR A 138 7.57 -8.12 -0.98
CA THR A 138 7.96 -6.98 -0.14
C THR A 138 6.74 -6.48 0.64
N VAL A 139 6.87 -6.29 1.95
CA VAL A 139 5.77 -5.83 2.79
C VAL A 139 6.10 -4.45 3.38
N ILE A 140 5.17 -3.52 3.24
CA ILE A 140 5.19 -2.21 3.89
C ILE A 140 3.94 -2.09 4.75
N MET A 141 4.08 -1.73 6.02
CA MET A 141 2.96 -1.56 6.95
C MET A 141 2.93 -0.16 7.54
N ASN A 142 1.73 0.27 7.93
CA ASN A 142 1.51 1.55 8.61
C ASN A 142 2.11 2.74 7.86
N ARG A 143 1.97 2.74 6.54
CA ARG A 143 2.38 3.82 5.64
C ARG A 143 1.30 4.09 4.60
N CYS A 144 1.28 5.31 4.05
CA CYS A 144 0.41 5.66 2.93
C CYS A 144 1.26 5.91 1.68
N PRO A 145 1.07 5.16 0.58
CA PRO A 145 1.90 5.31 -0.62
C PRO A 145 1.78 6.72 -1.23
N LYS A 146 0.62 7.36 -1.13
CA LYS A 146 0.44 8.77 -1.51
C LYS A 146 1.37 9.70 -0.73
N ILE A 147 1.41 9.56 0.59
CA ILE A 147 2.23 10.40 1.48
C ILE A 147 3.71 10.14 1.23
N GLU A 148 4.09 8.87 1.14
CA GLU A 148 5.49 8.50 0.88
C GLU A 148 5.95 8.99 -0.49
N TRP A 149 5.10 8.90 -1.51
CA TRP A 149 5.41 9.41 -2.84
C TRP A 149 5.67 10.93 -2.79
N GLY A 150 4.76 11.71 -2.21
CA GLY A 150 4.90 13.16 -2.10
C GLY A 150 6.13 13.55 -1.27
N ARG A 151 6.40 12.86 -0.17
CA ARG A 151 7.57 13.08 0.67
C ARG A 151 8.88 12.81 -0.07
N LEU A 152 8.95 11.69 -0.77
CA LEU A 152 10.16 11.23 -1.45
C LEU A 152 10.49 12.00 -2.72
N HIS A 153 9.48 12.57 -3.38
CA HIS A 153 9.64 13.32 -4.64
C HIS A 153 9.61 14.84 -4.44
N GLY A 154 9.72 15.31 -3.20
CA GLY A 154 9.88 16.72 -2.88
C GLY A 154 8.60 17.58 -2.93
N GLU A 155 7.42 17.00 -3.20
CA GLU A 155 6.16 17.77 -3.24
C GLU A 155 5.83 18.43 -1.91
N LEU A 156 6.18 17.79 -0.79
CA LEU A 156 5.99 18.36 0.55
C LEU A 156 7.02 19.44 0.86
N SER A 157 8.21 19.40 0.26
CA SER A 157 9.24 20.41 0.49
C SER A 157 8.94 21.73 -0.24
N TRP A 158 8.23 21.70 -1.36
CA TRP A 158 7.74 22.89 -2.05
C TRP A 158 6.77 23.71 -1.21
N GLY A 159 5.99 23.04 -0.34
CA GLY A 159 5.10 23.66 0.62
C GLY A 159 5.77 24.01 1.96
N GLY A 160 7.09 23.89 2.10
CA GLY A 160 7.81 24.14 3.36
C GLY A 160 7.62 23.04 4.42
N PHE A 161 7.02 21.91 4.08
CA PHE A 161 6.70 20.82 5.02
C PHE A 161 7.71 19.67 5.00
N ASN A 162 9.00 19.95 4.91
CA ASN A 162 10.03 18.92 4.92
C ASN A 162 10.42 18.51 6.35
N SER A 163 9.48 17.95 7.10
CA SER A 163 9.77 17.49 8.47
C SER A 163 10.49 16.13 8.53
N ARG A 164 10.59 15.40 7.41
CA ARG A 164 11.05 13.99 7.33
C ARG A 164 10.33 13.02 8.28
N ILE A 165 9.35 13.51 9.03
CA ILE A 165 8.59 12.75 10.01
C ILE A 165 7.13 12.83 9.61
N ILE A 166 6.56 11.68 9.23
CA ILE A 166 5.11 11.56 9.08
C ILE A 166 4.57 11.12 10.43
N SER A 167 4.00 12.07 11.16
CA SER A 167 3.34 11.83 12.42
C SER A 167 1.93 12.39 12.36
N SER A 168 0.95 11.58 12.74
CA SER A 168 -0.42 12.04 12.96
C SER A 168 -0.58 12.88 14.24
N LYS A 169 0.45 12.93 15.07
CA LYS A 169 0.45 13.75 16.28
C LYS A 169 0.76 15.20 15.93
N ARG A 170 -0.18 16.09 16.24
CA ARG A 170 0.01 17.53 16.15
C ARG A 170 1.16 17.96 17.08
N ARG A 171 2.26 18.51 16.54
CA ARG A 171 3.28 19.13 17.36
C ARG A 171 2.68 20.36 18.05
N ARG A 172 2.84 20.48 19.36
CA ARG A 172 2.57 21.75 20.05
C ARG A 172 3.60 22.77 19.56
N LEU A 173 3.10 23.89 19.05
CA LEU A 173 3.93 25.05 18.80
C LEU A 173 4.43 25.53 20.16
N VAL A 174 5.75 25.49 20.37
CA VAL A 174 6.36 26.13 21.53
C VAL A 174 6.42 27.61 21.17
N GLU A 175 5.62 28.42 21.84
CA GLU A 175 5.78 29.88 21.79
C GLU A 175 7.18 30.23 22.27
N ARG A 176 7.93 31.01 21.45
CA ARG A 176 9.22 31.59 21.82
C ARG A 176 8.99 32.89 22.53
#